data_1f43bc4a7af264594a0bfa9ba67a1bf7
#
_entry.id   1f43bc4a7af264594a0bfa9ba67a1bf7
#
_cell.length_a   1.000
_cell.length_b   1.000
_cell.length_c   1.000
_cell.angle_alpha   90.00
_cell.angle_beta   90.00
_cell.angle_gamma   90.00
#
_symmetry.space_group_name_H-M   'P 1'
#
loop_
_entity.id
_entity.type
_entity.pdbx_description
1 polymer ?
#
loop_
_entity_poly.entity_id
_entity_poly.type
_entity_poly.pdbx_seq_one_letter_code
_entity_poly.pdbx_strand_id
1 'polypeptide(L)'
;MLPMTLRQMEVFTAVVRHGSTVAAAGALGLSQSATSAALQQLERVLGTTLFERQGRALVLNAAGRTLLPQARNLLEQAQHLALSVGAANASTQPVRLHLAASSTIGNHVLPLVLARLRATHPHINVDLRIGNTEQVEHAVLALEVDLGLTEGPCRTPALLRQPWYQDELLLVARPGSRWTQNGCDIAALRQAHWLLREPGSGTREVLEHSLLPLLQGAVEPLLQLQL
;
A
#
# COMPACT_ATOMS: atom_id res chain seq x y z
N MET A 1 27.37 -6.60 -19.36
CA MET A 1 27.58 -6.81 -17.91
C MET A 1 26.67 -5.83 -17.18
N LEU A 2 25.86 -6.27 -16.21
CA LEU A 2 25.03 -5.36 -15.41
C LEU A 2 25.95 -4.42 -14.61
N PRO A 3 25.72 -3.10 -14.66
CA PRO A 3 26.62 -2.13 -14.03
C PRO A 3 26.48 -2.09 -12.50
N MET A 4 25.47 -2.75 -11.92
CA MET A 4 25.13 -2.76 -10.49
C MET A 4 24.97 -4.20 -9.98
N THR A 5 25.12 -4.41 -8.66
CA THR A 5 25.02 -5.72 -8.01
C THR A 5 23.86 -5.78 -7.03
N LEU A 6 23.34 -7.00 -6.75
CA LEU A 6 22.32 -7.22 -5.70
C LEU A 6 22.83 -6.73 -4.33
N ARG A 7 24.11 -6.90 -4.04
CA ARG A 7 24.70 -6.42 -2.77
C ARG A 7 24.61 -4.90 -2.60
N GLN A 8 24.76 -4.14 -3.68
CA GLN A 8 24.57 -2.70 -3.67
C GLN A 8 23.09 -2.32 -3.41
N MET A 9 22.13 -3.10 -3.93
CA MET A 9 20.72 -2.91 -3.64
C MET A 9 20.39 -3.24 -2.18
N GLU A 10 20.97 -4.30 -1.62
CA GLU A 10 20.84 -4.63 -0.19
C GLU A 10 21.37 -3.49 0.70
N VAL A 11 22.54 -2.96 0.37
CA VAL A 11 23.14 -1.82 1.10
C VAL A 11 22.24 -0.59 1.00
N PHE A 12 21.78 -0.25 -0.20
CA PHE A 12 20.86 0.88 -0.40
C PHE A 12 19.60 0.75 0.44
N THR A 13 18.89 -0.39 0.35
CA THR A 13 17.66 -0.62 1.11
C THR A 13 17.89 -0.67 2.63
N ALA A 14 19.03 -1.17 3.09
CA ALA A 14 19.40 -1.14 4.50
C ALA A 14 19.68 0.29 4.99
N VAL A 15 20.36 1.12 4.21
CA VAL A 15 20.59 2.54 4.57
C VAL A 15 19.26 3.30 4.65
N VAL A 16 18.31 3.03 3.74
CA VAL A 16 16.94 3.59 3.81
C VAL A 16 16.25 3.21 5.12
N ARG A 17 16.30 1.92 5.48
CA ARG A 17 15.65 1.39 6.69
C ARG A 17 16.23 1.96 7.99
N HIS A 18 17.56 2.14 8.03
CA HIS A 18 18.27 2.49 9.26
C HIS A 18 18.68 3.98 9.35
N GLY A 19 18.49 4.75 8.29
CA GLY A 19 18.76 6.19 8.25
C GLY A 19 20.25 6.57 8.26
N SER A 20 21.18 5.59 8.33
CA SER A 20 22.63 5.85 8.32
C SER A 20 23.41 4.67 7.79
N THR A 21 24.61 4.94 7.22
CA THR A 21 25.52 3.87 6.76
C THR A 21 26.11 3.06 7.92
N VAL A 22 26.25 3.65 9.11
CA VAL A 22 26.76 2.95 10.31
C VAL A 22 25.76 1.90 10.79
N ALA A 23 24.49 2.29 10.96
CA ALA A 23 23.46 1.37 11.41
C ALA A 23 23.16 0.28 10.37
N ALA A 24 23.15 0.64 9.07
CA ALA A 24 23.03 -0.33 7.98
C ALA A 24 24.19 -1.33 7.95
N ALA A 25 25.42 -0.90 8.20
CA ALA A 25 26.59 -1.76 8.26
C ALA A 25 26.44 -2.83 9.36
N GLY A 26 26.00 -2.42 10.56
CA GLY A 26 25.71 -3.35 11.66
C GLY A 26 24.65 -4.38 11.30
N ALA A 27 23.56 -3.95 10.66
CA ALA A 27 22.45 -4.83 10.24
C ALA A 27 22.87 -5.85 9.15
N LEU A 28 23.84 -5.48 8.30
CA LEU A 28 24.30 -6.33 7.18
C LEU A 28 25.56 -7.16 7.51
N GLY A 29 26.12 -7.01 8.71
CA GLY A 29 27.40 -7.65 9.07
C GLY A 29 28.58 -7.14 8.26
N LEU A 30 28.55 -5.86 7.84
CA LEU A 30 29.62 -5.21 7.07
C LEU A 30 30.37 -4.16 7.89
N SER A 31 31.56 -3.76 7.39
CA SER A 31 32.20 -2.54 7.89
C SER A 31 31.48 -1.29 7.36
N GLN A 32 31.54 -0.20 8.11
CA GLN A 32 30.96 1.09 7.67
C GLN A 32 31.61 1.59 6.37
N SER A 33 32.91 1.38 6.21
CA SER A 33 33.67 1.74 5.00
C SER A 33 33.17 0.95 3.77
N ALA A 34 32.94 -0.37 3.90
CA ALA A 34 32.40 -1.20 2.83
C ALA A 34 30.98 -0.78 2.45
N THR A 35 30.15 -0.48 3.46
CA THR A 35 28.77 0.00 3.25
C THR A 35 28.75 1.34 2.51
N SER A 36 29.59 2.30 2.93
CA SER A 36 29.71 3.59 2.24
C SER A 36 30.26 3.46 0.82
N ALA A 37 31.28 2.62 0.62
CA ALA A 37 31.85 2.39 -0.70
C ALA A 37 30.84 1.74 -1.67
N ALA A 38 30.07 0.76 -1.21
CA ALA A 38 29.03 0.12 -2.00
C ALA A 38 27.92 1.11 -2.42
N LEU A 39 27.47 1.98 -1.49
CA LEU A 39 26.50 3.02 -1.80
C LEU A 39 27.04 4.03 -2.81
N GLN A 40 28.24 4.55 -2.59
CA GLN A 40 28.88 5.49 -3.54
C GLN A 40 29.11 4.87 -4.92
N GLN A 41 29.43 3.57 -4.98
CA GLN A 41 29.58 2.87 -6.25
C GLN A 41 28.23 2.77 -6.98
N LEU A 42 27.15 2.50 -6.26
CA LEU A 42 25.80 2.48 -6.82
C LEU A 42 25.43 3.86 -7.40
N GLU A 43 25.63 4.92 -6.62
CA GLU A 43 25.35 6.30 -7.07
C GLU A 43 26.17 6.69 -8.30
N ARG A 44 27.44 6.27 -8.35
CA ARG A 44 28.31 6.47 -9.54
C ARG A 44 27.77 5.77 -10.77
N VAL A 45 27.34 4.52 -10.63
CA VAL A 45 26.77 3.73 -11.73
C VAL A 45 25.47 4.35 -12.25
N LEU A 46 24.65 4.88 -11.36
CA LEU A 46 23.37 5.53 -11.72
C LEU A 46 23.55 6.98 -12.18
N GLY A 47 24.74 7.56 -12.01
CA GLY A 47 25.03 8.96 -12.38
C GLY A 47 24.29 9.99 -11.51
N THR A 48 23.76 9.59 -10.35
CA THR A 48 22.99 10.47 -9.46
C THR A 48 23.14 10.05 -8.01
N THR A 49 23.01 11.01 -7.09
CA THR A 49 22.91 10.71 -5.65
C THR A 49 21.51 10.19 -5.31
N LEU A 50 21.42 9.35 -4.30
CA LEU A 50 20.15 8.74 -3.85
C LEU A 50 19.68 9.31 -2.52
N PHE A 51 20.57 9.96 -1.78
CA PHE A 51 20.30 10.53 -0.47
C PHE A 51 20.69 11.99 -0.37
N GLU A 52 20.00 12.69 0.50
CA GLU A 52 20.32 14.03 1.00
C GLU A 52 20.67 13.95 2.48
N ARG A 53 21.52 14.84 2.95
CA ARG A 53 21.86 14.93 4.36
C ARG A 53 20.89 15.90 5.05
N GLN A 54 20.16 15.40 6.03
CA GLN A 54 19.41 16.23 6.97
C GLN A 54 20.04 16.09 8.38
N GLY A 55 20.94 17.00 8.71
CA GLY A 55 21.75 16.89 9.92
C GLY A 55 22.65 15.64 9.89
N ARG A 56 22.40 14.70 10.82
CA ARG A 56 23.12 13.41 10.89
C ARG A 56 22.45 12.27 10.13
N ALA A 57 21.21 12.45 9.67
CA ALA A 57 20.46 11.43 8.97
C ALA A 57 20.65 11.52 7.46
N LEU A 58 20.58 10.35 6.79
CA LEU A 58 20.46 10.20 5.35
C LEU A 58 18.98 10.02 5.01
N VAL A 59 18.44 10.92 4.20
CA VAL A 59 17.04 10.89 3.74
C VAL A 59 17.02 10.71 2.24
N LEU A 60 16.10 9.90 1.73
CA LEU A 60 15.96 9.70 0.29
C LEU A 60 15.61 11.00 -0.43
N ASN A 61 16.37 11.30 -1.49
CA ASN A 61 15.99 12.30 -2.47
C ASN A 61 14.97 11.75 -3.50
N ALA A 62 14.61 12.51 -4.51
CA ALA A 62 13.65 12.09 -5.55
C ALA A 62 14.10 10.81 -6.29
N ALA A 63 15.39 10.73 -6.68
CA ALA A 63 15.96 9.57 -7.35
C ALA A 63 15.95 8.32 -6.44
N GLY A 64 16.28 8.48 -5.16
CA GLY A 64 16.24 7.41 -4.17
C GLY A 64 14.82 6.88 -3.94
N ARG A 65 13.82 7.78 -3.89
CA ARG A 65 12.41 7.39 -3.80
C ARG A 65 11.95 6.57 -5.01
N THR A 66 12.39 6.94 -6.20
CA THR A 66 12.08 6.19 -7.43
C THR A 66 12.78 4.83 -7.46
N LEU A 67 14.02 4.74 -6.98
CA LEU A 67 14.79 3.48 -6.99
C LEU A 67 14.30 2.48 -5.94
N LEU A 68 13.83 2.95 -4.78
CA LEU A 68 13.53 2.09 -3.63
C LEU A 68 12.56 0.94 -3.93
N PRO A 69 11.38 1.18 -4.55
CA PRO A 69 10.46 0.09 -4.85
C PRO A 69 11.06 -0.92 -5.84
N GLN A 70 11.81 -0.45 -6.84
CA GLN A 70 12.46 -1.31 -7.83
C GLN A 70 13.58 -2.15 -7.21
N ALA A 71 14.38 -1.57 -6.31
CA ALA A 71 15.42 -2.28 -5.59
C ALA A 71 14.86 -3.39 -4.69
N ARG A 72 13.73 -3.12 -4.00
CA ARG A 72 13.02 -4.12 -3.19
C ARG A 72 12.52 -5.27 -4.05
N ASN A 73 11.81 -4.97 -5.13
CA ASN A 73 11.30 -5.98 -6.05
C ASN A 73 12.43 -6.87 -6.62
N LEU A 74 13.53 -6.27 -7.04
CA LEU A 74 14.69 -7.00 -7.55
C LEU A 74 15.29 -7.95 -6.51
N LEU A 75 15.42 -7.50 -5.26
CA LEU A 75 15.92 -8.33 -4.17
C LEU A 75 14.98 -9.49 -3.84
N GLU A 76 13.68 -9.25 -3.85
CA GLU A 76 12.66 -10.28 -3.66
C GLU A 76 12.68 -11.32 -4.78
N GLN A 77 12.76 -10.88 -6.04
CA GLN A 77 12.90 -11.79 -7.18
C GLN A 77 14.19 -12.64 -7.09
N ALA A 78 15.30 -12.03 -6.68
CA ALA A 78 16.54 -12.76 -6.47
C ALA A 78 16.43 -13.80 -5.35
N GLN A 79 15.74 -13.46 -4.25
CA GLN A 79 15.44 -14.40 -3.18
C GLN A 79 14.53 -15.54 -3.66
N HIS A 80 13.45 -15.24 -4.38
CA HIS A 80 12.58 -16.24 -4.97
C HIS A 80 13.32 -17.19 -5.91
N LEU A 81 14.21 -16.67 -6.76
CA LEU A 81 15.05 -17.48 -7.63
C LEU A 81 15.96 -18.43 -6.84
N ALA A 82 16.63 -17.94 -5.81
CA ALA A 82 17.48 -18.76 -4.94
C ALA A 82 16.68 -19.88 -4.25
N LEU A 83 15.44 -19.60 -3.85
CA LEU A 83 14.53 -20.56 -3.24
C LEU A 83 14.02 -21.61 -4.22
N SER A 84 13.70 -21.22 -5.46
CA SER A 84 13.15 -22.13 -6.48
C SER A 84 14.15 -23.20 -6.92
N VAL A 85 15.44 -22.90 -6.89
CA VAL A 85 16.52 -23.84 -7.24
C VAL A 85 16.92 -24.73 -6.08
N GLY A 86 16.75 -24.26 -4.82
CA GLY A 86 17.03 -25.02 -3.59
C GLY A 86 15.85 -25.91 -3.10
N ALA A 87 14.87 -26.20 -3.93
CA ALA A 87 13.52 -26.62 -3.62
C ALA A 87 13.30 -27.99 -2.95
N ALA A 88 14.27 -28.55 -2.23
CA ALA A 88 13.99 -29.69 -1.36
C ALA A 88 13.16 -29.32 -0.09
N ASN A 89 13.03 -28.03 0.26
CA ASN A 89 12.34 -27.53 1.45
C ASN A 89 11.54 -26.24 1.24
N ALA A 90 10.99 -26.00 0.03
CA ALA A 90 10.28 -24.77 -0.32
C ALA A 90 9.00 -24.52 0.52
N SER A 91 8.45 -25.53 1.16
CA SER A 91 7.20 -25.43 1.95
C SER A 91 7.38 -24.87 3.38
N THR A 92 8.60 -24.62 3.83
CA THR A 92 8.87 -24.20 5.22
C THR A 92 9.56 -22.85 5.37
N GLN A 93 9.97 -22.21 4.25
CA GLN A 93 10.62 -20.91 4.36
C GLN A 93 9.60 -19.77 4.56
N PRO A 94 9.90 -18.81 5.44
CA PRO A 94 8.99 -17.71 5.71
C PRO A 94 8.89 -16.80 4.47
N VAL A 95 7.69 -16.72 3.92
CA VAL A 95 7.32 -15.79 2.84
C VAL A 95 6.75 -14.53 3.48
N ARG A 96 7.21 -13.36 3.07
CA ARG A 96 6.58 -12.08 3.44
C ARG A 96 5.65 -11.65 2.32
N LEU A 97 4.44 -11.27 2.70
CA LEU A 97 3.41 -10.75 1.81
C LEU A 97 3.05 -9.35 2.29
N HIS A 98 3.32 -8.33 1.48
CA HIS A 98 2.96 -6.94 1.78
C HIS A 98 1.60 -6.64 1.15
N LEU A 99 0.61 -6.37 1.97
CA LEU A 99 -0.74 -6.04 1.55
C LEU A 99 -1.08 -4.59 1.89
N ALA A 100 -1.87 -3.95 1.02
CA ALA A 100 -2.60 -2.76 1.38
C ALA A 100 -4.10 -3.02 1.22
N ALA A 101 -4.91 -2.50 2.11
CA ALA A 101 -6.35 -2.64 2.03
C ALA A 101 -7.06 -1.34 2.41
N SER A 102 -8.22 -1.12 1.78
CA SER A 102 -9.13 -0.08 2.21
C SER A 102 -9.61 -0.31 3.64
N SER A 103 -10.06 0.75 4.29
CA SER A 103 -10.48 0.70 5.70
C SER A 103 -11.56 -0.35 5.95
N THR A 104 -12.53 -0.47 5.06
CA THR A 104 -13.61 -1.47 5.17
C THR A 104 -13.04 -2.89 5.11
N ILE A 105 -12.26 -3.18 4.08
CA ILE A 105 -11.70 -4.52 3.87
C ILE A 105 -10.69 -4.85 4.95
N GLY A 106 -9.79 -3.92 5.28
CA GLY A 106 -8.72 -4.11 6.26
C GLY A 106 -9.24 -4.37 7.68
N ASN A 107 -10.30 -3.66 8.09
CA ASN A 107 -10.84 -3.78 9.45
C ASN A 107 -11.90 -4.88 9.61
N HIS A 108 -12.68 -5.19 8.57
CA HIS A 108 -13.85 -6.05 8.73
C HIS A 108 -13.76 -7.39 7.99
N VAL A 109 -13.00 -7.47 6.90
CA VAL A 109 -12.90 -8.69 6.07
C VAL A 109 -11.60 -9.43 6.32
N LEU A 110 -10.48 -8.73 6.20
CA LEU A 110 -9.15 -9.35 6.27
C LEU A 110 -8.82 -10.04 7.59
N PRO A 111 -9.23 -9.60 8.78
CA PRO A 111 -8.87 -10.27 10.02
C PRO A 111 -9.23 -11.76 10.03
N LEU A 112 -10.41 -12.12 9.55
CA LEU A 112 -10.84 -13.53 9.46
C LEU A 112 -10.10 -14.30 8.36
N VAL A 113 -9.85 -13.66 7.22
CA VAL A 113 -9.10 -14.25 6.09
C VAL A 113 -7.66 -14.53 6.51
N LEU A 114 -7.00 -13.57 7.15
CA LEU A 114 -5.61 -13.70 7.61
C LEU A 114 -5.46 -14.73 8.74
N ALA A 115 -6.44 -14.81 9.64
CA ALA A 115 -6.46 -15.86 10.67
C ALA A 115 -6.52 -17.27 10.05
N ARG A 116 -7.34 -17.46 9.02
CA ARG A 116 -7.42 -18.73 8.27
C ARG A 116 -6.14 -18.99 7.48
N LEU A 117 -5.60 -17.97 6.80
CA LEU A 117 -4.34 -18.09 6.08
C LEU A 117 -3.21 -18.54 7.01
N ARG A 118 -3.10 -17.94 8.19
CA ARG A 118 -2.08 -18.31 9.17
C ARG A 118 -2.23 -19.74 9.68
N ALA A 119 -3.47 -20.22 9.84
CA ALA A 119 -3.73 -21.60 10.28
C ALA A 119 -3.32 -22.62 9.23
N THR A 120 -3.51 -22.32 7.93
CA THR A 120 -3.20 -23.23 6.82
C THR A 120 -1.79 -23.06 6.27
N HIS A 121 -1.23 -21.85 6.37
CA HIS A 121 0.08 -21.48 5.82
C HIS A 121 0.90 -20.69 6.86
N PRO A 122 1.36 -21.35 7.95
CA PRO A 122 2.03 -20.66 9.06
C PRO A 122 3.36 -20.02 8.68
N HIS A 123 3.94 -20.39 7.54
CA HIS A 123 5.17 -19.80 6.99
C HIS A 123 4.96 -18.46 6.29
N ILE A 124 3.71 -18.05 6.00
CA ILE A 124 3.40 -16.78 5.38
C ILE A 124 3.26 -15.70 6.47
N ASN A 125 4.10 -14.69 6.42
CA ASN A 125 4.01 -13.50 7.25
C ASN A 125 3.40 -12.36 6.42
N VAL A 126 2.30 -11.79 6.91
CA VAL A 126 1.58 -10.72 6.23
C VAL A 126 1.86 -9.39 6.93
N ASP A 127 2.34 -8.43 6.16
CA ASP A 127 2.44 -7.01 6.53
C ASP A 127 1.25 -6.28 5.89
N LEU A 128 0.31 -5.81 6.72
CA LEU A 128 -0.91 -5.15 6.25
C LEU A 128 -0.86 -3.65 6.53
N ARG A 129 -1.02 -2.84 5.47
CA ARG A 129 -1.33 -1.41 5.57
C ARG A 129 -2.81 -1.18 5.35
N ILE A 130 -3.42 -0.31 6.15
CA ILE A 130 -4.81 0.12 5.98
C ILE A 130 -4.81 1.59 5.61
N GLY A 131 -5.58 1.93 4.56
CA GLY A 131 -5.72 3.29 4.06
C GLY A 131 -7.05 3.47 3.32
N ASN A 132 -7.19 4.52 2.52
CA ASN A 132 -8.29 4.62 1.57
C ASN A 132 -7.90 4.04 0.21
N THR A 133 -8.85 3.93 -0.72
CA THR A 133 -8.63 3.33 -2.04
C THR A 133 -7.50 3.99 -2.82
N GLU A 134 -7.44 5.33 -2.82
CA GLU A 134 -6.38 6.08 -3.51
C GLU A 134 -4.98 5.76 -2.94
N GLN A 135 -4.86 5.69 -1.61
CA GLN A 135 -3.61 5.35 -0.95
C GLN A 135 -3.18 3.90 -1.25
N VAL A 136 -4.14 2.97 -1.31
CA VAL A 136 -3.88 1.58 -1.66
C VAL A 136 -3.41 1.46 -3.11
N GLU A 137 -4.11 2.10 -4.06
CA GLU A 137 -3.71 2.11 -5.48
C GLU A 137 -2.31 2.70 -5.66
N HIS A 138 -2.01 3.81 -4.96
CA HIS A 138 -0.69 4.43 -4.98
C HIS A 138 0.39 3.49 -4.45
N ALA A 139 0.14 2.77 -3.35
CA ALA A 139 1.11 1.84 -2.78
C ALA A 139 1.42 0.67 -3.73
N VAL A 140 0.42 0.17 -4.47
CA VAL A 140 0.63 -0.87 -5.50
C VAL A 140 1.44 -0.32 -6.68
N LEU A 141 1.10 0.86 -7.18
CA LEU A 141 1.85 1.50 -8.28
C LEU A 141 3.30 1.79 -7.92
N ALA A 142 3.55 2.21 -6.69
CA ALA A 142 4.88 2.47 -6.17
C ALA A 142 5.65 1.18 -5.83
N LEU A 143 5.06 0.00 -6.06
CA LEU A 143 5.62 -1.31 -5.69
C LEU A 143 6.00 -1.38 -4.20
N GLU A 144 5.27 -0.66 -3.35
CA GLU A 144 5.44 -0.70 -1.90
C GLU A 144 4.76 -1.92 -1.27
N VAL A 145 3.77 -2.47 -1.97
CA VAL A 145 3.02 -3.67 -1.59
C VAL A 145 2.84 -4.59 -2.80
N ASP A 146 2.65 -5.88 -2.53
CA ASP A 146 2.48 -6.91 -3.56
C ASP A 146 1.05 -6.94 -4.10
N LEU A 147 0.07 -6.61 -3.24
CA LEU A 147 -1.35 -6.67 -3.57
C LEU A 147 -2.11 -5.59 -2.80
N GLY A 148 -3.06 -4.94 -3.50
CA GLY A 148 -4.03 -4.00 -2.95
C GLY A 148 -5.45 -4.58 -2.98
N LEU A 149 -6.22 -4.35 -1.91
CA LEU A 149 -7.65 -4.70 -1.85
C LEU A 149 -8.44 -3.41 -1.63
N THR A 150 -9.32 -3.10 -2.59
CA THR A 150 -10.09 -1.86 -2.60
C THR A 150 -11.55 -2.12 -2.91
N GLU A 151 -12.43 -1.23 -2.47
CA GLU A 151 -13.80 -1.13 -2.97
C GLU A 151 -13.90 0.05 -3.96
N GLY A 152 -14.98 0.04 -4.75
CA GLY A 152 -15.27 1.09 -5.73
C GLY A 152 -14.57 0.90 -7.08
N PRO A 153 -14.75 1.85 -8.00
CA PRO A 153 -14.11 1.81 -9.31
C PRO A 153 -12.60 2.05 -9.20
N CYS A 154 -11.80 1.35 -9.99
CA CYS A 154 -10.38 1.64 -10.12
C CYS A 154 -10.18 2.77 -11.13
N ARG A 155 -9.46 3.82 -10.75
CA ARG A 155 -9.17 4.97 -11.61
C ARG A 155 -7.85 4.83 -12.36
N THR A 156 -7.05 3.84 -12.00
CA THR A 156 -5.68 3.71 -12.51
C THR A 156 -5.58 2.60 -13.56
N PRO A 157 -5.52 2.94 -14.87
CA PRO A 157 -5.49 1.94 -15.95
C PRO A 157 -4.25 1.03 -15.92
N ALA A 158 -3.19 1.45 -15.22
CA ALA A 158 -1.96 0.66 -15.09
C ALA A 158 -2.09 -0.52 -14.10
N LEU A 159 -3.16 -0.60 -13.32
CA LEU A 159 -3.39 -1.67 -12.37
C LEU A 159 -4.30 -2.75 -12.96
N LEU A 160 -3.85 -4.00 -12.84
CA LEU A 160 -4.71 -5.15 -13.12
C LEU A 160 -5.69 -5.33 -11.94
N ARG A 161 -6.98 -5.33 -12.26
CA ARG A 161 -8.04 -5.51 -11.26
C ARG A 161 -8.76 -6.83 -11.46
N GLN A 162 -8.98 -7.54 -10.37
CA GLN A 162 -9.80 -8.74 -10.34
C GLN A 162 -10.91 -8.60 -9.29
N PRO A 163 -12.20 -8.75 -9.67
CA PRO A 163 -13.29 -8.81 -8.69
C PRO A 163 -13.08 -9.99 -7.75
N TRP A 164 -13.26 -9.73 -6.44
CA TRP A 164 -13.06 -10.74 -5.41
C TRP A 164 -14.32 -11.00 -4.60
N TYR A 165 -14.98 -9.94 -4.13
CA TYR A 165 -16.13 -10.00 -3.24
C TYR A 165 -17.12 -8.90 -3.61
N GLN A 166 -18.42 -9.13 -3.36
CA GLN A 166 -19.46 -8.13 -3.56
C GLN A 166 -20.02 -7.73 -2.21
N ASP A 167 -20.12 -6.43 -1.97
CA ASP A 167 -20.67 -5.84 -0.76
C ASP A 167 -21.76 -4.84 -1.11
N GLU A 168 -22.63 -4.52 -0.16
CA GLU A 168 -23.76 -3.62 -0.32
C GLU A 168 -23.49 -2.31 0.43
N LEU A 169 -23.69 -1.19 -0.26
CA LEU A 169 -23.60 0.13 0.35
C LEU A 169 -24.98 0.59 0.80
N LEU A 170 -25.14 0.80 2.10
CA LEU A 170 -26.39 1.22 2.70
C LEU A 170 -26.35 2.68 3.15
N LEU A 171 -27.47 3.39 2.94
CA LEU A 171 -27.70 4.68 3.57
C LEU A 171 -28.23 4.46 4.98
N VAL A 172 -27.59 5.09 5.95
CA VAL A 172 -27.98 4.98 7.35
C VAL A 172 -28.34 6.35 7.91
N ALA A 173 -29.29 6.39 8.82
CA ALA A 173 -29.72 7.59 9.50
C ALA A 173 -30.07 7.29 10.96
N ARG A 174 -30.15 8.35 11.79
CA ARG A 174 -30.55 8.19 13.19
C ARG A 174 -31.93 7.54 13.30
N PRO A 175 -32.12 6.53 14.16
CA PRO A 175 -33.44 5.93 14.40
C PRO A 175 -34.47 6.99 14.79
N GLY A 176 -35.69 6.87 14.24
CA GLY A 176 -36.78 7.82 14.49
C GLY A 176 -36.67 9.17 13.77
N SER A 177 -35.64 9.38 12.94
CA SER A 177 -35.53 10.55 12.08
C SER A 177 -36.54 10.48 10.93
N ARG A 178 -36.86 11.62 10.30
CA ARG A 178 -37.72 11.69 9.12
C ARG A 178 -37.26 10.75 7.96
N TRP A 179 -35.99 10.41 7.93
CA TRP A 179 -35.36 9.57 6.92
C TRP A 179 -35.66 8.08 7.08
N THR A 180 -36.10 7.66 8.28
CA THR A 180 -36.33 6.24 8.62
C THR A 180 -37.82 5.91 8.78
N GLN A 181 -38.73 6.91 8.75
CA GLN A 181 -40.15 6.69 9.07
C GLN A 181 -41.05 6.38 7.86
N ASN A 182 -40.77 6.96 6.68
CA ASN A 182 -41.73 6.88 5.53
C ASN A 182 -41.08 6.45 4.21
N GLY A 183 -39.92 5.84 4.26
CA GLY A 183 -39.07 5.66 3.07
C GLY A 183 -38.42 6.98 2.67
N CYS A 184 -37.30 6.89 1.96
CA CYS A 184 -36.56 8.04 1.54
C CYS A 184 -36.63 8.19 0.03
N ASP A 185 -37.30 9.23 -0.46
CA ASP A 185 -37.32 9.53 -1.88
C ASP A 185 -36.11 10.41 -2.28
N ILE A 186 -35.87 10.49 -3.59
CA ILE A 186 -34.75 11.25 -4.13
C ILE A 186 -34.86 12.75 -3.81
N ALA A 187 -36.07 13.29 -3.78
CA ALA A 187 -36.30 14.70 -3.47
C ALA A 187 -35.96 15.03 -2.02
N ALA A 188 -36.27 14.14 -1.10
CA ALA A 188 -35.85 14.25 0.29
C ALA A 188 -34.35 14.15 0.43
N LEU A 189 -33.69 13.22 -0.26
CA LEU A 189 -32.22 13.04 -0.20
C LEU A 189 -31.45 14.28 -0.67
N ARG A 190 -31.99 15.07 -1.61
CA ARG A 190 -31.38 16.36 -2.02
C ARG A 190 -31.30 17.38 -0.90
N GLN A 191 -32.18 17.31 0.07
CA GLN A 191 -32.25 18.22 1.22
C GLN A 191 -31.55 17.65 2.47
N ALA A 192 -30.96 16.47 2.35
CA ALA A 192 -30.29 15.82 3.46
C ALA A 192 -28.92 16.46 3.74
N HIS A 193 -28.56 16.51 5.01
CA HIS A 193 -27.20 16.79 5.43
C HIS A 193 -26.41 15.48 5.45
N TRP A 194 -25.39 15.42 4.64
CA TRP A 194 -24.63 14.20 4.43
C TRP A 194 -23.35 14.14 5.29
N LEU A 195 -23.12 13.00 5.89
CA LEU A 195 -21.81 12.64 6.42
C LEU A 195 -21.13 11.74 5.39
N LEU A 196 -20.07 12.23 4.79
CA LEU A 196 -19.34 11.52 3.75
C LEU A 196 -17.94 11.16 4.22
N ARG A 197 -17.40 10.11 3.64
CA ARG A 197 -15.98 9.78 3.75
C ARG A 197 -15.14 10.85 3.05
N GLU A 198 -13.86 10.82 3.33
CA GLU A 198 -12.85 11.69 2.72
C GLU A 198 -12.73 11.45 1.20
N PRO A 199 -12.21 12.41 0.42
CA PRO A 199 -11.80 12.20 -0.96
C PRO A 199 -10.80 11.05 -1.08
N GLY A 200 -10.88 10.25 -2.15
CA GLY A 200 -10.04 9.05 -2.34
C GLY A 200 -10.60 7.79 -1.67
N SER A 201 -11.70 7.87 -0.92
CA SER A 201 -12.42 6.71 -0.39
C SER A 201 -13.27 6.04 -1.47
N GLY A 202 -13.08 4.73 -1.68
CA GLY A 202 -13.90 3.95 -2.62
C GLY A 202 -15.38 3.93 -2.25
N THR A 203 -15.72 3.88 -0.97
CA THR A 203 -17.11 4.01 -0.47
C THR A 203 -17.73 5.33 -0.92
N ARG A 204 -17.00 6.44 -0.80
CA ARG A 204 -17.47 7.74 -1.29
C ARG A 204 -17.65 7.75 -2.81
N GLU A 205 -16.71 7.18 -3.53
CA GLU A 205 -16.78 7.11 -5.00
C GLU A 205 -17.99 6.32 -5.51
N VAL A 206 -18.28 5.18 -4.87
CA VAL A 206 -19.49 4.40 -5.20
C VAL A 206 -20.77 5.22 -4.97
N LEU A 207 -20.85 5.94 -3.86
CA LEU A 207 -21.98 6.82 -3.58
C LEU A 207 -22.07 7.95 -4.61
N GLU A 208 -20.96 8.63 -4.90
CA GLU A 208 -20.92 9.71 -5.89
C GLU A 208 -21.34 9.23 -7.28
N HIS A 209 -20.88 8.05 -7.68
CA HIS A 209 -21.18 7.47 -9.00
C HIS A 209 -22.61 6.99 -9.12
N SER A 210 -23.18 6.44 -8.05
CA SER A 210 -24.52 5.83 -8.05
C SER A 210 -25.63 6.80 -7.70
N LEU A 211 -25.39 7.72 -6.78
CA LEU A 211 -26.43 8.56 -6.21
C LEU A 211 -26.40 10.00 -6.76
N LEU A 212 -25.23 10.61 -6.98
CA LEU A 212 -25.17 12.00 -7.45
C LEU A 212 -25.89 12.25 -8.78
N PRO A 213 -25.84 11.35 -9.78
CA PRO A 213 -26.61 11.53 -11.02
C PRO A 213 -28.12 11.61 -10.77
N LEU A 214 -28.62 10.85 -9.79
CA LEU A 214 -30.04 10.85 -9.40
C LEU A 214 -30.43 12.11 -8.62
N LEU A 215 -29.48 12.70 -7.90
CA LEU A 215 -29.69 13.91 -7.11
C LEU A 215 -29.61 15.19 -7.95
N GLN A 216 -29.20 15.13 -9.23
CA GLN A 216 -29.06 16.27 -10.15
C GLN A 216 -28.24 17.45 -9.62
N GLY A 217 -27.22 17.20 -8.84
CA GLY A 217 -26.36 18.25 -8.30
C GLY A 217 -25.36 17.76 -7.28
N ALA A 218 -24.48 18.67 -6.86
CA ALA A 218 -23.52 18.40 -5.82
C ALA A 218 -24.21 18.21 -4.47
N VAL A 219 -23.85 17.14 -3.77
CA VAL A 219 -24.17 16.96 -2.35
C VAL A 219 -23.12 17.73 -1.57
N GLU A 220 -23.53 18.79 -0.86
CA GLU A 220 -22.63 19.45 0.07
C GLU A 220 -22.49 18.59 1.33
N PRO A 221 -21.28 18.09 1.63
CA PRO A 221 -21.08 17.33 2.85
C PRO A 221 -21.16 18.26 4.06
N LEU A 222 -22.00 17.93 5.03
CA LEU A 222 -22.02 18.63 6.32
C LEU A 222 -20.72 18.40 7.10
N LEU A 223 -20.14 17.21 6.97
CA LEU A 223 -18.90 16.79 7.60
C LEU A 223 -18.19 15.75 6.75
N GLN A 224 -16.88 15.88 6.61
CA GLN A 224 -16.03 14.84 6.03
C GLN A 224 -15.39 14.05 7.16
N LEU A 225 -15.62 12.73 7.20
CA LEU A 225 -14.96 11.84 8.14
C LEU A 225 -13.62 11.40 7.53
N GLN A 226 -12.53 11.67 8.25
CA GLN A 226 -11.23 11.07 7.98
C GLN A 226 -11.07 9.85 8.91
N LEU A 227 -10.83 8.70 8.34
CA LEU A 227 -10.56 7.45 9.06
C LEU A 227 -9.12 7.00 8.83
#